data_0d7f940ee313a022cb629331ab651722
#
_entry.id   0d7f940ee313a022cb629331ab651722
#
_cell.length_a   1.000
_cell.length_b   1.000
_cell.length_c   1.000
_cell.angle_alpha   90.00
_cell.angle_beta   90.00
_cell.angle_gamma   90.00
#
_symmetry.space_group_name_H-M   'P 1'
#
loop_
_entity.id
_entity.type
_entity.pdbx_description
1 polymer ?
#
loop_
_entity_poly.entity_id
_entity_poly.type
_entity_poly.pdbx_seq_one_letter_code
_entity_poly.pdbx_strand_id
1 'polypeptide(L)'
;MTARTILIVDDDTELREALVEQLSLYDEFETIQADSATSGIAMAKEEHVDLLLMDVGLPDIDGREAVKLLRKGGFKAPIIMLTGHDGDSDTILGLEAGANDYVTKPFKFAVLLARVRAHLRQHEQSEDAT
;
A
#
# COMPACT_ATOMS: atom_id res chain seq x y z
N MET A 1 20.96 7.91 5.76
CA MET A 1 20.05 7.16 4.88
C MET A 1 18.67 7.81 4.87
N THR A 2 18.06 7.88 3.69
CA THR A 2 16.74 8.48 3.53
C THR A 2 15.67 7.49 3.98
N ALA A 3 14.69 7.97 4.74
CA ALA A 3 13.55 7.14 5.14
C ALA A 3 12.71 6.76 3.92
N ARG A 4 12.06 5.61 3.98
CA ARG A 4 11.15 5.14 2.93
C ARG A 4 9.76 5.68 3.19
N THR A 5 9.15 6.24 2.16
CA THR A 5 7.83 6.83 2.27
C THR A 5 6.75 5.80 2.00
N ILE A 6 5.89 5.58 2.98
CA ILE A 6 4.73 4.68 2.88
C ILE A 6 3.48 5.52 2.74
N LEU A 7 2.76 5.33 1.64
CA LEU A 7 1.44 5.96 1.45
C LEU A 7 0.38 5.00 1.94
N ILE A 8 -0.47 5.45 2.85
CA ILE A 8 -1.56 4.66 3.42
C ILE A 8 -2.88 5.21 2.94
N VAL A 9 -3.63 4.42 2.17
CA VAL A 9 -4.93 4.81 1.62
C VAL A 9 -6.00 3.91 2.24
N ASP A 10 -6.78 4.45 3.15
CA ASP A 10 -7.85 3.74 3.85
C ASP A 10 -8.84 4.78 4.36
N ASP A 11 -10.14 4.53 4.20
CA ASP A 11 -11.18 5.43 4.70
C ASP A 11 -11.47 5.23 6.19
N ASP A 12 -10.96 4.15 6.79
CA ASP A 12 -11.05 3.92 8.23
C ASP A 12 -9.99 4.77 8.93
N THR A 13 -10.42 5.88 9.49
CA THR A 13 -9.54 6.85 10.14
C THR A 13 -8.77 6.22 11.31
N GLU A 14 -9.43 5.41 12.13
CA GLU A 14 -8.79 4.77 13.29
C GLU A 14 -7.66 3.83 12.86
N LEU A 15 -7.92 2.99 11.85
CA LEU A 15 -6.92 2.07 11.34
C LEU A 15 -5.76 2.84 10.70
N ARG A 16 -6.07 3.83 9.88
CA ARG A 16 -5.04 4.63 9.23
C ARG A 16 -4.14 5.31 10.24
N GLU A 17 -4.72 5.95 11.25
CA GLU A 17 -3.96 6.63 12.30
C GLU A 17 -3.13 5.65 13.13
N ALA A 18 -3.67 4.46 13.43
CA ALA A 18 -2.94 3.42 14.15
C ALA A 18 -1.73 2.95 13.35
N LEU A 19 -1.87 2.77 12.05
CA LEU A 19 -0.75 2.38 11.18
C LEU A 19 0.33 3.46 11.14
N VAL A 20 -0.08 4.72 11.01
CA VAL A 20 0.85 5.86 11.03
C VAL A 20 1.62 5.88 12.35
N GLU A 21 0.92 5.75 13.47
CA GLU A 21 1.55 5.76 14.79
C GLU A 21 2.57 4.64 14.93
N GLN A 22 2.21 3.42 14.54
CA GLN A 22 3.11 2.28 14.68
C GLN A 22 4.30 2.36 13.74
N LEU A 23 4.09 2.76 12.49
CA LEU A 23 5.20 2.92 11.54
C LEU A 23 6.15 4.05 11.95
N SER A 24 5.61 5.09 12.58
CA SER A 24 6.41 6.23 13.04
C SER A 24 7.36 5.87 14.17
N LEU A 25 7.19 4.73 14.82
CA LEU A 25 8.15 4.24 15.82
C LEU A 25 9.49 3.82 15.21
N TYR A 26 9.53 3.65 13.88
CA TYR A 26 10.72 3.20 13.17
C TYR A 26 11.27 4.34 12.30
N ASP A 27 12.52 4.69 12.53
CA ASP A 27 13.18 5.79 11.78
C ASP A 27 13.30 5.49 10.28
N GLU A 28 13.19 4.23 9.90
CA GLU A 28 13.30 3.80 8.49
C GLU A 28 12.11 4.22 7.64
N PHE A 29 10.99 4.66 8.25
CA PHE A 29 9.77 5.01 7.52
C PHE A 29 9.34 6.45 7.72
N GLU A 30 8.80 7.04 6.65
CA GLU A 30 7.97 8.24 6.69
C GLU A 30 6.60 7.83 6.16
N THR A 31 5.54 8.46 6.65
CA THR A 31 4.17 8.12 6.26
C THR A 31 3.44 9.32 5.70
N ILE A 32 2.64 9.07 4.66
CA ILE A 32 1.65 10.02 4.15
C ILE A 32 0.33 9.27 4.02
N GLN A 33 -0.78 9.97 4.09
CA GLN A 33 -2.11 9.36 4.19
C GLN A 33 -3.10 9.95 3.21
N ALA A 34 -4.04 9.11 2.78
CA ALA A 34 -5.21 9.53 2.01
C ALA A 34 -6.42 8.71 2.47
N ASP A 35 -7.60 9.29 2.38
CA ASP A 35 -8.85 8.67 2.84
C ASP A 35 -9.74 8.17 1.70
N SER A 36 -9.30 8.34 0.46
CA SER A 36 -10.04 7.91 -0.71
C SER A 36 -9.09 7.46 -1.80
N ALA A 37 -9.61 6.71 -2.77
CA ALA A 37 -8.80 6.28 -3.91
C ALA A 37 -8.35 7.48 -4.74
N THR A 38 -9.24 8.44 -4.97
CA THR A 38 -8.93 9.62 -5.76
C THR A 38 -7.77 10.41 -5.16
N SER A 39 -7.83 10.70 -3.85
CA SER A 39 -6.75 11.42 -3.17
C SER A 39 -5.47 10.60 -3.11
N GLY A 40 -5.59 9.28 -2.93
CA GLY A 40 -4.43 8.39 -2.91
C GLY A 40 -3.70 8.34 -4.25
N ILE A 41 -4.45 8.26 -5.34
CA ILE A 41 -3.87 8.28 -6.70
C ILE A 41 -3.17 9.61 -6.95
N ALA A 42 -3.79 10.73 -6.57
CA ALA A 42 -3.20 12.05 -6.74
C ALA A 42 -1.88 12.17 -5.95
N MET A 43 -1.86 11.72 -4.71
CA MET A 43 -0.67 11.74 -3.88
C MET A 43 0.44 10.86 -4.44
N ALA A 44 0.08 9.70 -4.99
CA ALA A 44 1.07 8.80 -5.60
C ALA A 44 1.73 9.41 -6.83
N LYS A 45 1.05 10.33 -7.52
CA LYS A 45 1.61 11.05 -8.67
C LYS A 45 2.46 12.24 -8.26
N GLU A 46 2.06 12.93 -7.20
CA GLU A 46 2.70 14.18 -6.75
C GLU A 46 3.88 13.94 -5.84
N GLU A 47 3.81 12.89 -5.00
CA GLU A 47 4.82 12.61 -4.00
C GLU A 47 5.67 11.41 -4.40
N HIS A 48 6.89 11.35 -3.87
CA HIS A 48 7.69 10.14 -4.01
C HIS A 48 7.16 9.10 -3.02
N VAL A 49 6.74 7.95 -3.51
CA VAL A 49 6.19 6.86 -2.70
C VAL A 49 7.02 5.60 -2.93
N ASP A 50 7.52 5.02 -1.85
CA ASP A 50 8.31 3.80 -1.90
C ASP A 50 7.46 2.54 -1.77
N LEU A 51 6.31 2.64 -1.11
CA LEU A 51 5.36 1.53 -0.97
C LEU A 51 3.97 2.08 -0.67
N LEU A 52 2.96 1.44 -1.21
CA LEU A 52 1.56 1.82 -1.05
C LEU A 52 0.80 0.73 -0.28
N LEU A 53 0.12 1.13 0.79
CA LEU A 53 -0.87 0.29 1.48
C LEU A 53 -2.25 0.78 1.04
N MET A 54 -3.01 -0.07 0.36
CA MET A 54 -4.27 0.33 -0.27
C MET A 54 -5.43 -0.55 0.22
N ASP A 55 -6.43 0.08 0.84
CA ASP A 55 -7.65 -0.64 1.20
C ASP A 55 -8.46 -0.98 -0.05
N VAL A 56 -9.10 -2.14 -0.07
CA VAL A 56 -9.95 -2.57 -1.17
C VAL A 56 -11.28 -1.81 -1.15
N GLY A 57 -11.87 -1.66 0.03
CA GLY A 57 -13.23 -1.12 0.18
C GLY A 57 -13.30 0.39 0.31
N LEU A 58 -12.71 1.13 -0.62
CA LEU A 58 -12.73 2.60 -0.59
C LEU A 58 -14.08 3.15 -1.07
N PRO A 59 -14.46 4.36 -0.61
CA PRO A 59 -15.80 4.88 -0.88
C PRO A 59 -16.04 5.35 -2.32
N ASP A 60 -15.00 5.77 -3.03
CA ASP A 60 -15.13 6.37 -4.36
C ASP A 60 -14.80 5.39 -5.50
N ILE A 61 -13.74 4.63 -5.37
CA ILE A 61 -13.32 3.66 -6.39
C ILE A 61 -12.85 2.40 -5.65
N ASP A 62 -13.23 1.23 -6.18
CA ASP A 62 -12.72 -0.03 -5.64
C ASP A 62 -11.19 0.00 -5.66
N GLY A 63 -10.54 -0.43 -4.57
CA GLY A 63 -9.08 -0.40 -4.48
C GLY A 63 -8.38 -1.15 -5.60
N ARG A 64 -8.98 -2.22 -6.11
CA ARG A 64 -8.42 -3.00 -7.23
C ARG A 64 -8.42 -2.17 -8.52
N GLU A 65 -9.48 -1.40 -8.76
CA GLU A 65 -9.52 -0.49 -9.90
C GLU A 65 -8.50 0.63 -9.75
N ALA A 66 -8.34 1.15 -8.53
CA ALA A 66 -7.32 2.16 -8.24
C ALA A 66 -5.92 1.64 -8.56
N VAL A 67 -5.62 0.39 -8.21
CA VAL A 67 -4.33 -0.24 -8.52
C VAL A 67 -4.10 -0.32 -10.03
N LYS A 68 -5.13 -0.71 -10.79
CA LYS A 68 -5.03 -0.75 -12.25
C LYS A 68 -4.71 0.62 -12.83
N LEU A 69 -5.39 1.65 -12.32
CA LEU A 69 -5.16 3.03 -12.77
C LEU A 69 -3.73 3.49 -12.44
N LEU A 70 -3.24 3.17 -11.26
CA LEU A 70 -1.88 3.50 -10.85
C LEU A 70 -0.85 2.84 -11.76
N ARG A 71 -0.99 1.54 -12.01
CA ARG A 71 -0.05 0.80 -12.85
C ARG A 71 -0.07 1.32 -14.29
N LYS A 72 -1.26 1.61 -14.81
CA LYS A 72 -1.41 2.16 -16.14
C LYS A 72 -0.75 3.53 -16.26
N GLY A 73 -0.77 4.31 -15.17
CA GLY A 73 -0.14 5.62 -15.10
C GLY A 73 1.36 5.60 -14.84
N GLY A 74 1.96 4.42 -14.70
CA GLY A 74 3.41 4.30 -14.52
C GLY A 74 3.90 4.15 -13.10
N PHE A 75 3.01 4.00 -12.12
CA PHE A 75 3.40 3.80 -10.73
C PHE A 75 4.07 2.42 -10.57
N LYS A 76 5.30 2.38 -10.10
CA LYS A 76 6.11 1.16 -10.06
C LYS A 76 6.43 0.64 -8.67
N ALA A 77 6.14 1.40 -7.63
CA ALA A 77 6.41 0.98 -6.26
C ALA A 77 5.54 -0.23 -5.87
N PRO A 78 5.98 -1.04 -4.91
CA PRO A 78 5.16 -2.16 -4.45
C PRO A 78 3.86 -1.70 -3.81
N ILE A 79 2.80 -2.48 -4.04
CA ILE A 79 1.46 -2.21 -3.50
C ILE A 79 1.02 -3.43 -2.69
N ILE A 80 0.67 -3.20 -1.42
CA ILE A 80 0.07 -4.21 -0.56
C ILE A 80 -1.40 -3.82 -0.37
N MET A 81 -2.32 -4.69 -0.75
CA MET A 81 -3.74 -4.44 -0.54
C MET A 81 -4.17 -4.93 0.83
N LEU A 82 -4.99 -4.12 1.49
CA LEU A 82 -5.57 -4.45 2.79
C LEU A 82 -7.06 -4.67 2.60
N THR A 83 -7.61 -5.75 3.15
CA THR A 83 -9.02 -6.07 2.90
C THR A 83 -9.65 -6.80 4.08
N GLY A 84 -10.95 -6.56 4.29
CA GLY A 84 -11.76 -7.35 5.19
C GLY A 84 -12.30 -8.63 4.57
N HIS A 85 -12.03 -8.85 3.28
CA HIS A 85 -12.48 -10.03 2.54
C HIS A 85 -11.33 -10.97 2.29
N ASP A 86 -11.48 -12.23 2.71
CA ASP A 86 -10.45 -13.25 2.63
C ASP A 86 -10.71 -14.31 1.55
N GLY A 87 -11.64 -14.05 0.65
CA GLY A 87 -11.96 -14.98 -0.43
C GLY A 87 -10.83 -15.09 -1.45
N ASP A 88 -10.59 -16.31 -1.92
CA ASP A 88 -9.53 -16.56 -2.91
C ASP A 88 -9.72 -15.74 -4.18
N SER A 89 -10.97 -15.59 -4.63
CA SER A 89 -11.26 -14.83 -5.85
C SER A 89 -10.91 -13.35 -5.67
N ASP A 90 -11.15 -12.77 -4.49
CA ASP A 90 -10.79 -11.37 -4.21
C ASP A 90 -9.28 -11.19 -4.20
N THR A 91 -8.55 -12.14 -3.64
CA THR A 91 -7.09 -12.14 -3.62
C THR A 91 -6.53 -12.22 -5.04
N ILE A 92 -7.07 -13.12 -5.85
CA ILE A 92 -6.63 -13.29 -7.25
C ILE A 92 -6.87 -12.00 -8.03
N LEU A 93 -8.06 -11.40 -7.92
CA LEU A 93 -8.39 -10.17 -8.63
C LEU A 93 -7.48 -9.01 -8.22
N GLY A 94 -7.15 -8.92 -6.93
CA GLY A 94 -6.24 -7.90 -6.44
C GLY A 94 -4.83 -8.04 -7.00
N LEU A 95 -4.31 -9.26 -6.99
CA LEU A 95 -2.97 -9.53 -7.51
C LEU A 95 -2.92 -9.35 -9.03
N GLU A 96 -3.95 -9.78 -9.75
CA GLU A 96 -4.03 -9.58 -11.21
C GLU A 96 -4.15 -8.12 -11.59
N ALA A 97 -4.71 -7.28 -10.71
CA ALA A 97 -4.78 -5.83 -10.94
C ALA A 97 -3.41 -5.17 -10.90
N GLY A 98 -2.43 -5.81 -10.29
CA GLY A 98 -1.07 -5.30 -10.21
C GLY A 98 -0.54 -5.10 -8.80
N ALA A 99 -1.26 -5.59 -7.78
CA ALA A 99 -0.77 -5.58 -6.41
C ALA A 99 0.32 -6.63 -6.20
N ASN A 100 1.24 -6.35 -5.30
CA ASN A 100 2.34 -7.26 -4.97
C ASN A 100 1.99 -8.20 -3.83
N ASP A 101 1.01 -7.84 -3.02
CA ASP A 101 0.62 -8.63 -1.86
C ASP A 101 -0.79 -8.27 -1.44
N TYR A 102 -1.37 -9.10 -0.58
CA TYR A 102 -2.75 -8.98 -0.17
C TYR A 102 -2.85 -9.44 1.29
N VAL A 103 -3.20 -8.55 2.19
CA VAL A 103 -3.25 -8.82 3.62
C VAL A 103 -4.68 -8.68 4.12
N THR A 104 -5.19 -9.71 4.78
CA THR A 104 -6.57 -9.75 5.27
C THR A 104 -6.69 -9.10 6.64
N LYS A 105 -7.70 -8.26 6.82
CA LYS A 105 -8.05 -7.66 8.12
C LYS A 105 -8.92 -8.65 8.91
N PRO A 106 -8.76 -8.77 10.22
CA PRO A 106 -7.74 -8.12 11.03
C PRO A 106 -6.37 -8.78 10.85
N PHE A 107 -5.33 -7.98 10.89
CA PHE A 107 -3.96 -8.49 10.78
C PHE A 107 -3.14 -8.07 12.00
N LYS A 108 -2.04 -8.79 12.22
CA LYS A 108 -1.06 -8.40 13.24
C LYS A 108 -0.09 -7.41 12.62
N PHE A 109 0.19 -6.31 13.31
CA PHE A 109 1.09 -5.30 12.77
C PHE A 109 2.47 -5.89 12.44
N ALA A 110 2.98 -6.80 13.27
CA ALA A 110 4.28 -7.44 13.03
C ALA A 110 4.33 -8.17 11.68
N VAL A 111 3.21 -8.80 11.28
CA VAL A 111 3.11 -9.48 9.99
C VAL A 111 3.13 -8.47 8.85
N LEU A 112 2.35 -7.41 8.97
CA LEU A 112 2.33 -6.35 7.95
C LEU A 112 3.72 -5.71 7.82
N LEU A 113 4.37 -5.39 8.93
CA LEU A 113 5.70 -4.80 8.94
C LEU A 113 6.72 -5.69 8.21
N ALA A 114 6.68 -7.00 8.46
CA ALA A 114 7.56 -7.94 7.79
C ALA A 114 7.35 -7.95 6.27
N ARG A 115 6.10 -7.86 5.83
CA ARG A 115 5.76 -7.82 4.40
C ARG A 115 6.19 -6.51 3.77
N VAL A 116 5.98 -5.39 4.45
CA VAL A 116 6.45 -4.08 3.99
C VAL A 116 7.95 -4.11 3.75
N ARG A 117 8.69 -4.59 4.72
CA ARG A 117 10.16 -4.67 4.62
C ARG A 117 10.61 -5.60 3.49
N ALA A 118 9.94 -6.74 3.34
CA ALA A 118 10.26 -7.70 2.27
C ALA A 118 10.06 -7.10 0.89
N HIS A 119 8.93 -6.41 0.68
CA HIS A 119 8.63 -5.81 -0.63
C HIS A 119 9.55 -4.63 -0.93
N LEU A 120 9.88 -3.81 0.06
CA LEU A 120 10.84 -2.73 -0.12
C LEU A 120 12.21 -3.27 -0.53
N ARG A 121 12.67 -4.32 0.13
CA ARG A 121 13.96 -4.96 -0.17
C ARG A 121 13.98 -5.52 -1.59
N GLN A 122 12.93 -6.23 -1.99
CA GLN A 122 12.83 -6.81 -3.33
C GLN A 122 12.81 -5.74 -4.41
N HIS A 123 12.09 -4.66 -4.19
CA HIS A 123 11.99 -3.57 -5.14
C HIS A 123 13.34 -2.88 -5.32
N GLU A 124 14.06 -2.63 -4.24
CA GLU A 124 15.41 -2.05 -4.28
C GLU A 124 16.37 -2.93 -5.05
N GLN A 125 16.35 -4.23 -4.80
CA GLN A 125 17.21 -5.18 -5.51
C GLN A 125 16.90 -5.23 -6.99
N SER A 126 15.62 -5.15 -7.36
CA SER A 126 15.19 -5.13 -8.75
C SER A 126 15.67 -3.87 -9.48
N GLU A 127 15.62 -2.72 -8.82
CA GLU A 127 16.13 -1.47 -9.39
C GLU A 127 17.65 -1.52 -9.55
N ASP A 128 18.35 -2.06 -8.57
CA ASP A 128 19.82 -2.17 -8.61
C ASP A 128 20.29 -3.14 -9.69
N ALA A 129 19.47 -4.12 -10.07
CA ALA A 129 19.80 -5.10 -11.10
C ALA A 129 19.69 -4.53 -12.51
N THR A 130 19.08 -3.38 -12.67
CA THR A 130 19.00 -2.71 -13.98
C THR A 130 20.05 -1.62 -14.11
#